data_129d97b0587216675099fe8c94c186c8
#
_entry.id   129d97b0587216675099fe8c94c186c8
#
_cell.length_a   1.000
_cell.length_b   1.000
_cell.length_c   1.000
_cell.angle_alpha   90.00
_cell.angle_beta   90.00
_cell.angle_gamma   90.00
#
_symmetry.space_group_name_H-M   'P 1'
#
loop_
_entity.id
_entity.type
_entity.pdbx_description
1 polymer ?
#
loop_
_entity_poly.entity_id
_entity_poly.type
_entity_poly.pdbx_seq_one_letter_code
_entity_poly.pdbx_strand_id
1 'polypeptide(L)'
;MLHGKTLGLLGMGNVARTIARRAHYGFDMPIVYFSRQSKPDLDWTHESDPQRVAAQADVLVSALPGGPATRHLIDDALLRVMTPESIVVNVGRGSVVDSDALVRAVTEKRIAGAALDVFEHEPDVPQALKDEPRIIMTPHTAGLSPEALDATVALVIKNLEAFRDGQAPVTLVPSS
;
A
#
# COMPACT_ATOMS: atom_id res chain seq x y z
N MET A 1 15.67 6.41 -11.04
CA MET A 1 16.07 4.99 -11.23
C MET A 1 15.68 4.22 -9.97
N LEU A 2 15.09 3.02 -10.08
CA LEU A 2 14.66 2.22 -8.91
C LEU A 2 15.76 1.29 -8.39
N HIS A 3 16.70 0.89 -9.25
CA HIS A 3 17.78 -0.03 -8.90
C HIS A 3 18.55 0.42 -7.66
N GLY A 4 18.69 -0.46 -6.70
CA GLY A 4 19.40 -0.23 -5.44
C GLY A 4 18.71 0.71 -4.43
N LYS A 5 17.51 1.23 -4.76
CA LYS A 5 16.68 2.03 -3.87
C LYS A 5 15.95 1.13 -2.87
N THR A 6 15.79 1.58 -1.62
CA THR A 6 15.08 0.82 -0.59
C THR A 6 13.57 0.93 -0.77
N LEU A 7 12.89 -0.21 -0.85
CA LEU A 7 11.43 -0.28 -0.79
C LEU A 7 10.96 -0.52 0.64
N GLY A 8 10.27 0.45 1.20
CA GLY A 8 9.53 0.32 2.45
C GLY A 8 8.10 -0.12 2.20
N LEU A 9 7.61 -1.12 2.92
CA LEU A 9 6.25 -1.64 2.79
C LEU A 9 5.50 -1.52 4.11
N LEU A 10 4.39 -0.81 4.08
CA LEU A 10 3.42 -0.81 5.18
C LEU A 10 2.35 -1.88 4.91
N GLY A 11 2.41 -2.96 5.68
CA GLY A 11 1.69 -4.20 5.45
C GLY A 11 2.54 -5.24 4.71
N MET A 12 2.31 -6.53 5.01
CA MET A 12 2.98 -7.67 4.34
C MET A 12 1.97 -8.79 4.04
N GLY A 13 0.84 -8.39 3.43
CA GLY A 13 -0.17 -9.27 2.86
C GLY A 13 0.18 -9.69 1.41
N ASN A 14 -0.75 -10.34 0.72
CA ASN A 14 -0.53 -10.87 -0.63
C ASN A 14 -0.08 -9.81 -1.65
N VAL A 15 -0.71 -8.63 -1.62
CA VAL A 15 -0.36 -7.52 -2.54
C VAL A 15 1.07 -7.04 -2.25
N ALA A 16 1.39 -6.74 -0.98
CA ALA A 16 2.72 -6.28 -0.58
C ALA A 16 3.80 -7.31 -0.92
N ARG A 17 3.58 -8.61 -0.65
CA ARG A 17 4.50 -9.68 -1.04
C ARG A 17 4.77 -9.72 -2.54
N THR A 18 3.74 -9.51 -3.35
CA THR A 18 3.87 -9.48 -4.81
C THR A 18 4.67 -8.27 -5.28
N ILE A 19 4.43 -7.10 -4.68
CA ILE A 19 5.20 -5.86 -4.95
C ILE A 19 6.66 -6.08 -4.55
N ALA A 20 6.91 -6.57 -3.32
CA ALA A 20 8.25 -6.81 -2.79
C ALA A 20 9.08 -7.73 -3.70
N ARG A 21 8.50 -8.87 -4.11
CA ARG A 21 9.17 -9.81 -5.01
C ARG A 21 9.56 -9.18 -6.35
N ARG A 22 8.66 -8.41 -6.96
CA ARG A 22 8.95 -7.73 -8.23
C ARG A 22 10.01 -6.64 -8.07
N ALA A 23 9.97 -5.88 -6.99
CA ALA A 23 10.95 -4.84 -6.71
C ALA A 23 12.34 -5.45 -6.40
N HIS A 24 12.38 -6.48 -5.56
CA HIS A 24 13.62 -7.13 -5.17
C HIS A 24 14.31 -7.80 -6.36
N TYR A 25 13.61 -8.72 -7.05
CA TYR A 25 14.21 -9.49 -8.15
C TYR A 25 14.27 -8.74 -9.48
N GLY A 26 13.45 -7.70 -9.67
CA GLY A 26 13.45 -6.92 -10.93
C GLY A 26 14.33 -5.69 -10.90
N PHE A 27 14.57 -5.11 -9.72
CA PHE A 27 15.28 -3.84 -9.56
C PHE A 27 16.37 -3.87 -8.48
N ASP A 28 16.69 -5.04 -7.91
CA ASP A 28 17.65 -5.21 -6.81
C ASP A 28 17.36 -4.28 -5.61
N MET A 29 16.07 -4.05 -5.32
CA MET A 29 15.68 -3.20 -4.20
C MET A 29 15.78 -3.97 -2.88
N PRO A 30 16.51 -3.47 -1.87
CA PRO A 30 16.36 -3.91 -0.50
C PRO A 30 14.93 -3.70 -0.02
N ILE A 31 14.39 -4.68 0.74
CA ILE A 31 13.02 -4.62 1.26
C ILE A 31 13.04 -4.47 2.77
N VAL A 32 12.36 -3.43 3.27
CA VAL A 32 12.04 -3.25 4.69
C VAL A 32 10.53 -3.19 4.84
N TYR A 33 9.96 -3.90 5.81
CA TYR A 33 8.51 -3.93 5.94
C TYR A 33 8.01 -3.82 7.37
N PHE A 34 6.85 -3.20 7.52
CA PHE A 34 6.05 -3.19 8.74
C PHE A 34 4.91 -4.21 8.64
N SER A 35 4.73 -4.99 9.68
CA SER A 35 3.52 -5.78 9.91
C SER A 35 3.40 -6.09 11.40
N ARG A 36 2.17 -6.38 11.88
CA ARG A 36 1.89 -6.70 13.30
C ARG A 36 2.77 -7.83 13.86
N GLN A 37 3.18 -8.75 13.00
CA GLN A 37 4.07 -9.86 13.34
C GLN A 37 5.06 -10.06 12.20
N SER A 38 6.31 -10.42 12.51
CA SER A 38 7.27 -10.78 11.47
C SER A 38 6.78 -11.99 10.66
N LYS A 39 7.27 -12.09 9.42
CA LYS A 39 6.93 -13.20 8.52
C LYS A 39 8.13 -14.13 8.44
N PRO A 40 8.11 -15.28 9.13
CA PRO A 40 9.28 -16.17 9.23
C PRO A 40 9.68 -16.81 7.89
N ASP A 41 8.81 -16.76 6.91
CA ASP A 41 9.02 -17.24 5.55
C ASP A 41 9.67 -16.21 4.61
N LEU A 42 10.07 -15.04 5.14
CA LEU A 42 10.69 -13.95 4.37
C LEU A 42 12.05 -13.58 4.95
N ASP A 43 13.04 -13.47 4.08
CA ASP A 43 14.41 -13.01 4.42
C ASP A 43 14.55 -11.48 4.42
N TRP A 44 13.44 -10.74 4.29
CA TRP A 44 13.43 -9.28 4.28
C TRP A 44 13.38 -8.69 5.68
N THR A 45 13.86 -7.45 5.82
CA THR A 45 13.94 -6.79 7.12
C THR A 45 12.57 -6.41 7.65
N HIS A 46 12.20 -6.97 8.80
CA HIS A 46 10.97 -6.60 9.53
C HIS A 46 11.24 -5.50 10.55
N GLU A 47 10.39 -4.50 10.56
CA GLU A 47 10.33 -3.46 11.60
C GLU A 47 8.95 -3.48 12.27
N SER A 48 8.93 -3.38 13.59
CA SER A 48 7.69 -3.29 14.37
C SER A 48 7.13 -1.87 14.44
N ASP A 49 7.89 -0.87 14.00
CA ASP A 49 7.56 0.54 13.97
C ASP A 49 7.47 1.04 12.51
N PRO A 50 6.31 1.52 12.06
CA PRO A 50 6.16 2.04 10.70
C PRO A 50 7.06 3.24 10.40
N GLN A 51 7.40 4.07 11.40
CA GLN A 51 8.30 5.20 11.22
C GLN A 51 9.73 4.73 10.88
N ARG A 52 10.18 3.60 11.42
CA ARG A 52 11.49 3.02 11.08
C ARG A 52 11.53 2.49 9.65
N VAL A 53 10.40 1.98 9.14
CA VAL A 53 10.31 1.62 7.72
C VAL A 53 10.38 2.88 6.86
N ALA A 54 9.61 3.91 7.21
CA ALA A 54 9.56 5.17 6.47
C ALA A 54 10.93 5.88 6.41
N ALA A 55 11.67 5.87 7.53
CA ALA A 55 13.00 6.50 7.61
C ALA A 55 14.06 5.82 6.73
N GLN A 56 13.87 4.56 6.37
CA GLN A 56 14.78 3.78 5.52
C GLN A 56 14.34 3.76 4.05
N ALA A 57 13.10 4.16 3.76
CA ALA A 57 12.49 3.99 2.45
C ALA A 57 12.81 5.14 1.49
N ASP A 58 13.33 4.81 0.32
CA ASP A 58 13.29 5.71 -0.85
C ASP A 58 11.90 5.70 -1.49
N VAL A 59 11.24 4.56 -1.50
CA VAL A 59 9.84 4.39 -1.95
C VAL A 59 9.08 3.70 -0.83
N LEU A 60 8.10 4.39 -0.25
CA LEU A 60 7.22 3.84 0.77
C LEU A 60 5.88 3.45 0.14
N VAL A 61 5.54 2.16 0.18
CA VAL A 61 4.27 1.66 -0.37
C VAL A 61 3.36 1.18 0.76
N SER A 62 2.16 1.72 0.81
CA SER A 62 1.08 1.23 1.67
C SER A 62 0.20 0.24 0.91
N ALA A 63 0.09 -0.97 1.45
CA ALA A 63 -0.86 -2.01 1.06
C ALA A 63 -1.65 -2.52 2.28
N LEU A 64 -1.94 -1.62 3.20
CA LEU A 64 -2.69 -1.90 4.42
C LEU A 64 -4.20 -1.94 4.17
N PRO A 65 -4.94 -2.76 4.90
CA PRO A 65 -6.39 -2.65 4.96
C PRO A 65 -6.77 -1.36 5.67
N GLY A 66 -7.95 -0.83 5.37
CA GLY A 66 -8.55 0.25 6.15
C GLY A 66 -9.03 -0.23 7.52
N GLY A 67 -9.41 0.73 8.34
CA GLY A 67 -9.98 0.49 9.66
C GLY A 67 -9.31 1.33 10.74
N PRO A 68 -9.84 1.29 11.99
CA PRO A 68 -9.37 2.16 13.07
C PRO A 68 -7.87 2.02 13.39
N ALA A 69 -7.33 0.81 13.30
CA ALA A 69 -5.92 0.53 13.62
C ALA A 69 -4.91 1.04 12.56
N THR A 70 -5.38 1.41 11.37
CA THR A 70 -4.53 1.87 10.27
C THR A 70 -4.90 3.27 9.80
N ARG A 71 -5.95 3.87 10.41
CA ARG A 71 -6.37 5.22 10.06
C ARG A 71 -5.25 6.22 10.31
N HIS A 72 -4.94 7.02 9.27
CA HIS A 72 -3.90 8.02 9.27
C HIS A 72 -2.53 7.52 9.79
N LEU A 73 -2.21 6.24 9.50
CA LEU A 73 -0.88 5.71 9.85
C LEU A 73 0.23 6.46 9.11
N ILE A 74 -0.05 6.93 7.89
CA ILE A 74 0.80 7.87 7.14
C ILE A 74 0.33 9.27 7.48
N ASP A 75 0.81 9.77 8.61
CA ASP A 75 0.56 11.10 9.17
C ASP A 75 1.77 12.02 9.01
N ASP A 76 1.68 13.23 9.56
CA ASP A 76 2.77 14.21 9.53
C ASP A 76 4.03 13.71 10.26
N ALA A 77 3.88 12.94 11.35
CA ALA A 77 5.02 12.41 12.10
C ALA A 77 5.79 11.36 11.29
N LEU A 78 5.09 10.45 10.61
CA LEU A 78 5.70 9.48 9.72
C LEU A 78 6.33 10.14 8.49
N LEU A 79 5.68 11.14 7.90
CA LEU A 79 6.22 11.85 6.73
C LEU A 79 7.45 12.70 7.07
N ARG A 80 7.63 13.13 8.32
CA ARG A 80 8.82 13.89 8.77
C ARG A 80 10.09 13.06 8.87
N VAL A 81 10.00 11.76 9.02
CA VAL A 81 11.19 10.89 9.10
C VAL A 81 11.67 10.43 7.73
N MET A 82 10.91 10.71 6.66
CA MET A 82 11.30 10.44 5.28
C MET A 82 12.29 11.48 4.74
N THR A 83 12.95 11.16 3.63
CA THR A 83 13.89 12.07 2.98
C THR A 83 13.24 12.89 1.86
N PRO A 84 13.80 14.04 1.48
CA PRO A 84 13.27 14.88 0.38
C PRO A 84 13.18 14.18 -0.98
N GLU A 85 13.93 13.10 -1.18
CA GLU A 85 13.92 12.30 -2.42
C GLU A 85 12.92 11.15 -2.38
N SER A 86 12.33 10.87 -1.22
CA SER A 86 11.41 9.74 -1.03
C SER A 86 10.05 9.98 -1.68
N ILE A 87 9.41 8.88 -2.06
CA ILE A 87 8.08 8.87 -2.67
C ILE A 87 7.14 7.99 -1.84
N VAL A 88 5.91 8.45 -1.66
CA VAL A 88 4.84 7.67 -1.01
C VAL A 88 3.88 7.11 -2.08
N VAL A 89 3.53 5.84 -1.98
CA VAL A 89 2.54 5.17 -2.85
C VAL A 89 1.47 4.52 -1.98
N ASN A 90 0.19 4.78 -2.27
CA ASN A 90 -0.90 4.11 -1.56
C ASN A 90 -1.80 3.34 -2.54
N VAL A 91 -1.77 2.02 -2.42
CA VAL A 91 -2.63 1.06 -3.14
C VAL A 91 -3.49 0.22 -2.18
N GLY A 92 -3.52 0.60 -0.91
CA GLY A 92 -4.29 -0.07 0.13
C GLY A 92 -5.69 0.52 0.28
N ARG A 93 -5.86 1.43 1.24
CA ARG A 93 -7.09 2.20 1.48
C ARG A 93 -6.76 3.66 1.75
N GLY A 94 -7.60 4.56 1.27
CA GLY A 94 -7.38 6.01 1.37
C GLY A 94 -7.28 6.51 2.81
N SER A 95 -8.08 5.95 3.71
CA SER A 95 -8.07 6.31 5.14
C SER A 95 -6.74 6.04 5.87
N VAL A 96 -5.79 5.34 5.25
CA VAL A 96 -4.44 5.12 5.81
C VAL A 96 -3.59 6.38 5.75
N VAL A 97 -3.88 7.28 4.81
CA VAL A 97 -3.12 8.51 4.58
C VAL A 97 -3.90 9.71 5.11
N ASP A 98 -3.27 10.53 5.93
CA ASP A 98 -3.73 11.89 6.20
C ASP A 98 -3.42 12.75 4.96
N SER A 99 -4.46 13.06 4.19
CA SER A 99 -4.33 13.79 2.93
C SER A 99 -3.76 15.19 3.10
N ASP A 100 -4.13 15.89 4.18
CA ASP A 100 -3.63 17.24 4.44
C ASP A 100 -2.14 17.21 4.84
N ALA A 101 -1.73 16.23 5.64
CA ALA A 101 -0.34 16.04 5.99
C ALA A 101 0.50 15.69 4.75
N LEU A 102 -0.02 14.84 3.86
CA LEU A 102 0.65 14.48 2.61
C LEU A 102 0.84 15.69 1.69
N VAL A 103 -0.21 16.48 1.46
CA VAL A 103 -0.14 17.70 0.65
C VAL A 103 0.92 18.64 1.21
N ARG A 104 0.91 18.91 2.53
CA ARG A 104 1.93 19.76 3.18
C ARG A 104 3.33 19.19 2.96
N ALA A 105 3.54 17.89 3.17
CA ALA A 105 4.86 17.27 3.03
C ALA A 105 5.42 17.41 1.60
N VAL A 106 4.56 17.27 0.57
CA VAL A 106 4.96 17.45 -0.82
C VAL A 106 5.21 18.92 -1.14
N THR A 107 4.30 19.83 -0.74
CA THR A 107 4.41 21.27 -1.00
C THR A 107 5.65 21.88 -0.34
N GLU A 108 5.96 21.47 0.89
CA GLU A 108 7.15 21.88 1.63
C GLU A 108 8.45 21.15 1.19
N LYS A 109 8.35 20.26 0.18
CA LYS A 109 9.47 19.46 -0.34
C LYS A 109 10.14 18.58 0.72
N ARG A 110 9.38 18.13 1.72
CA ARG A 110 9.85 17.15 2.71
C ARG A 110 9.95 15.75 2.11
N ILE A 111 9.13 15.48 1.09
CA ILE A 111 9.20 14.31 0.21
C ILE A 111 9.11 14.76 -1.25
N ALA A 112 9.57 13.92 -2.18
CA ALA A 112 9.58 14.24 -3.61
C ALA A 112 8.18 14.29 -4.22
N GLY A 113 7.27 13.42 -3.79
CA GLY A 113 5.91 13.32 -4.31
C GLY A 113 5.17 12.10 -3.81
N ALA A 114 4.00 11.85 -4.38
CA ALA A 114 3.19 10.68 -4.04
C ALA A 114 2.43 10.12 -5.25
N ALA A 115 2.00 8.85 -5.15
CA ALA A 115 1.07 8.21 -6.08
C ALA A 115 -0.06 7.54 -5.28
N LEU A 116 -1.30 7.92 -5.58
CA LEU A 116 -2.49 7.47 -4.85
C LEU A 116 -3.47 6.81 -5.81
N ASP A 117 -3.83 5.56 -5.56
CA ASP A 117 -4.92 4.89 -6.28
C ASP A 117 -6.23 4.91 -5.48
N VAL A 118 -6.15 5.28 -4.19
CA VAL A 118 -7.27 5.26 -3.22
C VAL A 118 -7.29 6.53 -2.40
N PHE A 119 -8.51 6.99 -2.03
CA PHE A 119 -8.75 8.25 -1.31
C PHE A 119 -9.65 8.04 -0.10
N GLU A 120 -9.56 8.93 0.90
CA GLU A 120 -10.31 8.78 2.15
C GLU A 120 -11.83 8.87 1.94
N HIS A 121 -12.27 9.71 1.02
CA HIS A 121 -13.68 9.95 0.73
C HIS A 121 -13.97 9.80 -0.77
N GLU A 122 -13.90 8.56 -1.26
CA GLU A 122 -14.24 8.27 -2.65
C GLU A 122 -15.77 8.40 -2.90
N PRO A 123 -16.19 8.99 -4.01
CA PRO A 123 -15.38 9.54 -5.12
C PRO A 123 -14.87 10.97 -4.91
N ASP A 124 -15.12 11.59 -3.76
CA ASP A 124 -14.77 12.99 -3.48
C ASP A 124 -13.29 13.10 -3.10
N VAL A 125 -12.45 13.48 -4.07
CA VAL A 125 -11.03 13.71 -3.86
C VAL A 125 -10.79 15.19 -3.48
N PRO A 126 -10.07 15.48 -2.38
CA PRO A 126 -9.75 16.84 -1.96
C PRO A 126 -9.07 17.65 -3.07
N GLN A 127 -9.48 18.92 -3.26
CA GLN A 127 -8.94 19.78 -4.31
C GLN A 127 -7.43 19.99 -4.15
N ALA A 128 -6.95 20.10 -2.91
CA ALA A 128 -5.53 20.27 -2.62
C ALA A 128 -4.64 19.13 -3.14
N LEU A 129 -5.16 17.89 -3.20
CA LEU A 129 -4.46 16.78 -3.84
C LEU A 129 -4.40 16.95 -5.37
N LYS A 130 -5.50 17.43 -5.98
CA LYS A 130 -5.60 17.63 -7.44
C LYS A 130 -4.71 18.78 -7.93
N ASP A 131 -4.50 19.79 -7.10
CA ASP A 131 -3.73 20.98 -7.44
C ASP A 131 -2.21 20.78 -7.28
N GLU A 132 -1.76 19.70 -6.61
CA GLU A 132 -0.32 19.41 -6.42
C GLU A 132 0.19 18.49 -7.54
N PRO A 133 0.96 19.01 -8.52
CA PRO A 133 1.37 18.23 -9.71
C PRO A 133 2.34 17.09 -9.42
N ARG A 134 2.94 17.04 -8.22
CA ARG A 134 3.82 15.94 -7.79
C ARG A 134 3.04 14.81 -7.10
N ILE A 135 1.72 14.92 -7.02
CA ILE A 135 0.83 13.83 -6.57
C ILE A 135 0.13 13.25 -7.80
N ILE A 136 0.49 12.03 -8.16
CA ILE A 136 -0.15 11.27 -9.25
C ILE A 136 -1.35 10.53 -8.67
N MET A 137 -2.48 10.55 -9.38
CA MET A 137 -3.71 9.91 -8.92
C MET A 137 -4.29 9.00 -9.98
N THR A 138 -4.80 7.83 -9.55
CA THR A 138 -5.59 6.91 -10.37
C THR A 138 -6.91 6.61 -9.67
N PRO A 139 -8.01 6.35 -10.41
CA PRO A 139 -9.35 6.27 -9.83
C PRO A 139 -9.68 4.86 -9.31
N HIS A 140 -8.92 4.36 -8.32
CA HIS A 140 -9.08 3.04 -7.68
C HIS A 140 -9.08 1.89 -8.70
N THR A 141 -8.09 1.91 -9.59
CA THR A 141 -7.99 0.99 -10.74
C THR A 141 -6.78 0.05 -10.69
N ALA A 142 -5.93 0.14 -9.67
CA ALA A 142 -4.71 -0.67 -9.58
C ALA A 142 -4.96 -2.19 -9.59
N GLY A 143 -6.16 -2.62 -9.18
CA GLY A 143 -6.59 -4.02 -9.23
C GLY A 143 -7.41 -4.41 -10.47
N LEU A 144 -7.68 -3.47 -11.38
CA LEU A 144 -8.55 -3.69 -12.52
C LEU A 144 -7.74 -4.07 -13.76
N SER A 145 -7.71 -5.36 -14.07
CA SER A 145 -7.29 -5.87 -15.37
C SER A 145 -8.34 -6.89 -15.85
N PRO A 146 -8.45 -7.16 -17.15
CA PRO A 146 -9.34 -8.20 -17.67
C PRO A 146 -9.12 -9.54 -16.96
N GLU A 147 -7.87 -9.95 -16.78
CA GLU A 147 -7.50 -11.20 -16.11
C GLU A 147 -7.89 -11.22 -14.62
N ALA A 148 -7.77 -10.09 -13.93
CA ALA A 148 -8.16 -9.98 -12.53
C ALA A 148 -9.68 -10.04 -12.37
N LEU A 149 -10.44 -9.43 -13.28
CA LEU A 149 -11.89 -9.51 -13.31
C LEU A 149 -12.37 -10.94 -13.58
N ASP A 150 -11.81 -11.60 -14.60
CA ASP A 150 -12.14 -13.00 -14.93
C ASP A 150 -11.83 -13.94 -13.76
N ALA A 151 -10.65 -13.77 -13.13
CA ALA A 151 -10.27 -14.55 -11.95
C ALA A 151 -11.22 -14.32 -10.76
N THR A 152 -11.66 -13.07 -10.56
CA THR A 152 -12.62 -12.71 -9.50
C THR A 152 -13.96 -13.39 -9.73
N VAL A 153 -14.52 -13.31 -10.96
CA VAL A 153 -15.77 -13.95 -11.33
C VAL A 153 -15.67 -15.47 -11.15
N ALA A 154 -14.59 -16.08 -11.64
CA ALA A 154 -14.37 -17.52 -11.49
C ALA A 154 -14.29 -17.96 -10.02
N LEU A 155 -13.66 -17.14 -9.15
CA LEU A 155 -13.58 -17.43 -7.73
C LEU A 155 -14.93 -17.30 -7.02
N VAL A 156 -15.74 -16.30 -7.38
CA VAL A 156 -17.11 -16.16 -6.86
C VAL A 156 -17.95 -17.37 -7.23
N ILE A 157 -17.89 -17.81 -8.49
CA ILE A 157 -18.63 -19.01 -8.96
C ILE A 157 -18.20 -20.25 -8.14
N LYS A 158 -16.90 -20.49 -7.98
CA LYS A 158 -16.40 -21.61 -7.17
C LYS A 158 -16.88 -21.59 -5.72
N ASN A 159 -16.93 -20.41 -5.09
CA ASN A 159 -17.45 -20.29 -3.73
C ASN A 159 -18.97 -20.58 -3.66
N LEU A 160 -19.73 -20.14 -4.65
CA LEU A 160 -21.17 -20.43 -4.73
C LEU A 160 -21.45 -21.92 -4.97
N GLU A 161 -20.67 -22.57 -5.83
CA GLU A 161 -20.76 -24.02 -6.08
C GLU A 161 -20.42 -24.80 -4.81
N ALA A 162 -19.33 -24.47 -4.11
CA ALA A 162 -18.97 -25.10 -2.85
C ALA A 162 -20.10 -24.94 -1.81
N PHE A 163 -20.67 -23.74 -1.69
CA PHE A 163 -21.79 -23.50 -0.76
C PHE A 163 -23.04 -24.32 -1.13
N ARG A 164 -23.40 -24.36 -2.42
CA ARG A 164 -24.53 -25.18 -2.93
C ARG A 164 -24.33 -26.66 -2.58
N ASP A 165 -23.10 -27.15 -2.67
CA ASP A 165 -22.77 -28.56 -2.45
C ASP A 165 -22.47 -28.87 -0.96
N GLY A 166 -22.80 -27.92 -0.04
CA GLY A 166 -22.62 -28.08 1.42
C GLY A 166 -21.16 -28.09 1.87
N GLN A 167 -20.25 -27.61 1.03
CA GLN A 167 -18.82 -27.53 1.33
C GLN A 167 -18.43 -26.13 1.83
N ALA A 168 -17.29 -26.05 2.53
CA ALA A 168 -16.75 -24.75 2.91
C ALA A 168 -16.32 -23.95 1.68
N PRO A 169 -16.47 -22.61 1.68
CA PRO A 169 -15.97 -21.76 0.61
C PRO A 169 -14.47 -21.97 0.37
N VAL A 170 -14.06 -21.90 -0.88
CA VAL A 170 -12.65 -22.07 -1.30
C VAL A 170 -11.74 -20.99 -0.70
N THR A 171 -12.32 -19.80 -0.45
CA THR A 171 -11.61 -18.68 0.17
C THR A 171 -12.39 -18.18 1.38
N LEU A 172 -11.95 -18.59 2.57
CA LEU A 172 -12.48 -18.04 3.83
C LEU A 172 -11.72 -16.77 4.20
N VAL A 173 -12.46 -15.73 4.59
CA VAL A 173 -11.87 -14.59 5.29
C VAL A 173 -11.71 -15.03 6.76
N PRO A 174 -10.48 -15.06 7.31
CA PRO A 174 -10.30 -15.40 8.72
C PRO A 174 -11.09 -14.44 9.60
N SER A 175 -11.80 -14.96 10.59
CA SER A 175 -12.38 -14.12 11.65
C SER A 175 -11.25 -13.38 12.35
N SER A 176 -11.31 -12.06 12.36
CA SER A 176 -10.39 -11.15 13.03
C SER A 176 -10.41 -11.32 14.54
#